data_18cd79be56150176e13d15ad45b59f0b
#
_entry.id   18cd79be56150176e13d15ad45b59f0b
#
_cell.length_a   1.000
_cell.length_b   1.000
_cell.length_c   1.000
_cell.angle_alpha   90.00
_cell.angle_beta   90.00
_cell.angle_gamma   90.00
#
_symmetry.space_group_name_H-M   'P 1'
#
loop_
_entity.id
_entity.type
_entity.pdbx_description
1 polymer ?
#
loop_
_entity_poly.entity_id
_entity_poly.type
_entity_poly.pdbx_seq_one_letter_code
_entity_poly.pdbx_strand_id
1 'polypeptide(L)'
;VPHITLKSIANNPDIDTIYEEDHPKITAALTALNAALTTAPPLPFRPAQGVRKGKPVSFRDGETLHEWEVPFDWPLDKDSKPLWPAVARAPFDAFHTARQAMQRRMDASIQAHAEQETLYDKPRIDRSKLRICGPFSVEAVPAPTVLSLDESMPPQEADETVARSGETSRQSLWRDELLKTGVRGKGGAMLRFAEFETLPGLRYLHASGSLAETGERVVVSFGPEHAALEQRQVELALTEAETLRPSPKFILFCAFTFDPEAAKDIDEVNWPGVTLLKAQMNTDLLTEDLKKKRASNQSFWLMGQPDVELRKRNDGLWEVEVNGFDYFDPKAGDLVSGGKKQIAMWSLDVDYDNRSLMPHQVFFPMADAKGGWNRLRKTVRAELDEDLLEQFHGTVSLPFEAGENRRIAVKIVDDRGIESLKIMPLEG
;
A
#
# COMPACT_ATOMS: atom_id res chain seq x y z
N VAL A 1 2.08 14.97 -17.55
CA VAL A 1 1.22 14.86 -18.74
C VAL A 1 1.08 16.24 -19.35
N PRO A 2 1.23 16.40 -20.68
CA PRO A 2 0.99 17.67 -21.32
C PRO A 2 -0.45 18.16 -21.11
N HIS A 3 -0.61 19.37 -20.63
CA HIS A 3 -1.92 20.00 -20.45
C HIS A 3 -2.26 20.82 -21.70
N ILE A 4 -3.02 20.21 -22.62
CA ILE A 4 -3.38 20.83 -23.87
C ILE A 4 -4.65 21.69 -23.66
N THR A 5 -4.49 22.99 -23.84
CA THR A 5 -5.58 23.98 -23.77
C THR A 5 -5.67 24.75 -25.08
N LEU A 6 -6.78 25.46 -25.30
CA LEU A 6 -6.89 26.39 -26.43
C LEU A 6 -5.77 27.42 -26.44
N LYS A 7 -5.31 27.83 -25.26
CA LYS A 7 -4.20 28.77 -25.13
C LYS A 7 -2.87 28.20 -25.59
N SER A 8 -2.60 26.92 -25.31
CA SER A 8 -1.37 26.25 -25.75
C SER A 8 -1.36 26.00 -27.28
N ILE A 9 -2.52 25.95 -27.89
CA ILE A 9 -2.64 25.87 -29.36
C ILE A 9 -2.47 27.27 -29.97
N ALA A 10 -3.21 28.28 -29.44
CA ALA A 10 -3.19 29.63 -29.98
C ALA A 10 -1.83 30.36 -29.84
N ASN A 11 -1.06 30.05 -28.83
CA ASN A 11 0.23 30.67 -28.57
C ASN A 11 1.42 29.81 -29.06
N ASN A 12 1.15 28.72 -29.77
CA ASN A 12 2.23 27.88 -30.32
C ASN A 12 2.83 28.52 -31.58
N PRO A 13 4.10 28.92 -31.57
CA PRO A 13 4.73 29.66 -32.67
C PRO A 13 4.93 28.80 -33.92
N ASP A 14 4.90 27.46 -33.81
CA ASP A 14 5.21 26.58 -34.92
C ASP A 14 3.99 26.26 -35.79
N ILE A 15 2.77 26.48 -35.30
CA ILE A 15 1.55 26.03 -35.99
C ILE A 15 1.41 26.71 -37.36
N ASP A 16 1.65 28.02 -37.42
CA ASP A 16 1.55 28.77 -38.66
C ASP A 16 2.63 28.33 -39.63
N THR A 17 3.86 28.14 -39.15
CA THR A 17 4.99 27.64 -40.00
C THR A 17 4.70 26.23 -40.55
N ILE A 18 4.19 25.32 -39.71
CA ILE A 18 3.82 23.96 -40.14
C ILE A 18 2.70 24.01 -41.20
N TYR A 19 1.74 24.90 -41.00
CA TYR A 19 0.66 25.09 -41.94
C TYR A 19 1.19 25.62 -43.28
N GLU A 20 2.02 26.66 -43.27
CA GLU A 20 2.61 27.23 -44.49
C GLU A 20 3.48 26.24 -45.28
N GLU A 21 4.20 25.35 -44.61
CA GLU A 21 5.05 24.34 -45.22
C GLU A 21 4.29 23.12 -45.77
N ASP A 22 3.27 22.64 -45.07
CA ASP A 22 2.63 21.36 -45.37
C ASP A 22 1.27 21.51 -46.06
N HIS A 23 0.53 22.60 -45.84
CA HIS A 23 -0.76 22.81 -46.51
C HIS A 23 -0.65 22.90 -48.06
N PRO A 24 0.42 23.47 -48.66
CA PRO A 24 0.59 23.41 -50.13
C PRO A 24 0.64 21.98 -50.67
N LYS A 25 1.17 21.00 -49.94
CA LYS A 25 1.21 19.59 -50.33
C LYS A 25 -0.19 18.99 -50.35
N ILE A 26 -1.03 19.35 -49.36
CA ILE A 26 -2.44 18.95 -49.32
C ILE A 26 -3.21 19.54 -50.48
N THR A 27 -3.01 20.84 -50.77
CA THR A 27 -3.63 21.52 -51.89
C THR A 27 -3.23 20.91 -53.24
N ALA A 28 -1.95 20.57 -53.43
CA ALA A 28 -1.47 19.90 -54.64
C ALA A 28 -2.10 18.52 -54.83
N ALA A 29 -2.20 17.73 -53.74
CA ALA A 29 -2.84 16.42 -53.81
C ALA A 29 -4.35 16.51 -54.06
N LEU A 30 -5.02 17.51 -53.45
CA LEU A 30 -6.45 17.80 -53.73
C LEU A 30 -6.68 18.20 -55.18
N THR A 31 -5.80 19.03 -55.72
CA THR A 31 -5.86 19.45 -57.12
C THR A 31 -5.70 18.24 -58.06
N ALA A 32 -4.76 17.36 -57.77
CA ALA A 32 -4.56 16.11 -58.52
C ALA A 32 -5.77 15.18 -58.42
N LEU A 33 -6.38 15.07 -57.22
CA LEU A 33 -7.59 14.29 -57.00
C LEU A 33 -8.76 14.85 -57.83
N ASN A 34 -8.99 16.14 -57.74
CA ASN A 34 -10.04 16.81 -58.52
C ASN A 34 -9.83 16.65 -60.04
N ALA A 35 -8.60 16.78 -60.54
CA ALA A 35 -8.25 16.52 -61.95
C ALA A 35 -8.56 15.07 -62.37
N ALA A 36 -8.22 14.09 -61.51
CA ALA A 36 -8.54 12.69 -61.79
C ALA A 36 -10.05 12.42 -61.84
N LEU A 37 -10.83 13.04 -60.91
CA LEU A 37 -12.30 12.91 -60.90
C LEU A 37 -12.97 13.64 -62.05
N THR A 38 -12.39 14.74 -62.53
CA THR A 38 -12.91 15.48 -63.68
C THR A 38 -12.60 14.74 -65.02
N THR A 39 -11.40 14.14 -65.12
CA THR A 39 -10.98 13.39 -66.32
C THR A 39 -11.79 12.11 -66.48
N ALA A 40 -12.09 11.43 -65.42
CA ALA A 40 -12.92 10.21 -65.41
C ALA A 40 -14.10 10.38 -64.44
N PRO A 41 -15.13 11.16 -64.78
CA PRO A 41 -16.17 11.54 -63.84
C PRO A 41 -16.95 10.33 -63.31
N PRO A 42 -16.99 10.12 -61.98
CA PRO A 42 -17.86 9.13 -61.36
C PRO A 42 -19.33 9.58 -61.40
N LEU A 43 -20.20 8.72 -60.88
CA LEU A 43 -21.56 9.12 -60.53
C LEU A 43 -21.53 10.26 -59.49
N PRO A 44 -22.57 11.16 -59.47
CA PRO A 44 -22.59 12.27 -58.55
C PRO A 44 -22.37 11.84 -57.08
N PHE A 45 -21.26 12.36 -56.49
CA PHE A 45 -20.91 12.10 -55.11
C PHE A 45 -21.61 13.13 -54.18
N ARG A 46 -22.03 12.71 -52.99
CA ARG A 46 -22.64 13.57 -51.95
C ARG A 46 -21.73 13.70 -50.77
N PRO A 47 -21.12 14.87 -50.55
CA PRO A 47 -20.29 15.07 -49.37
C PRO A 47 -21.07 14.86 -48.08
N ALA A 48 -20.44 14.24 -47.06
CA ALA A 48 -21.00 14.06 -45.72
C ALA A 48 -20.84 15.30 -44.84
N GLN A 49 -19.96 16.23 -45.25
CA GLN A 49 -19.60 17.43 -44.48
C GLN A 49 -19.57 18.67 -45.39
N GLY A 50 -19.51 19.84 -44.75
CA GLY A 50 -19.40 21.12 -45.45
C GLY A 50 -20.73 21.74 -45.91
N VAL A 51 -20.64 22.87 -46.59
CA VAL A 51 -21.81 23.67 -47.04
C VAL A 51 -22.69 22.89 -48.04
N ARG A 52 -22.08 21.98 -48.82
CA ARG A 52 -22.76 21.10 -49.78
C ARG A 52 -23.13 19.74 -49.21
N LYS A 53 -23.19 19.58 -47.90
CA LYS A 53 -23.58 18.32 -47.25
C LYS A 53 -24.89 17.77 -47.84
N GLY A 54 -24.84 16.54 -48.34
CA GLY A 54 -26.00 15.83 -48.91
C GLY A 54 -26.42 16.29 -50.32
N LYS A 55 -25.82 17.36 -50.86
CA LYS A 55 -26.03 17.79 -52.26
C LYS A 55 -25.07 17.10 -53.21
N PRO A 56 -25.48 16.69 -54.40
CA PRO A 56 -24.60 16.04 -55.36
C PRO A 56 -23.52 17.00 -55.88
N VAL A 57 -22.31 16.53 -55.99
CA VAL A 57 -21.21 17.20 -56.71
C VAL A 57 -21.13 16.61 -58.12
N SER A 58 -21.31 17.45 -59.14
CA SER A 58 -21.26 17.02 -60.52
C SER A 58 -19.87 17.26 -61.11
N PHE A 59 -19.02 16.25 -61.10
CA PHE A 59 -17.68 16.33 -61.68
C PHE A 59 -17.71 16.50 -63.20
N ARG A 60 -18.81 16.08 -63.87
CA ARG A 60 -19.00 16.25 -65.34
C ARG A 60 -19.19 17.72 -65.74
N ASP A 61 -19.74 18.51 -64.83
CA ASP A 61 -19.99 19.94 -65.04
C ASP A 61 -18.79 20.79 -64.54
N GLY A 62 -17.66 20.16 -64.24
CA GLY A 62 -16.44 20.82 -63.78
C GLY A 62 -16.43 21.21 -62.31
N GLU A 63 -17.40 20.75 -61.53
CA GLU A 63 -17.36 20.97 -60.07
C GLU A 63 -16.22 20.16 -59.44
N THR A 64 -15.57 20.76 -58.45
CA THR A 64 -14.45 20.19 -57.68
C THR A 64 -14.80 20.06 -56.23
N LEU A 65 -14.13 19.11 -55.53
CA LEU A 65 -14.24 18.97 -54.10
C LEU A 65 -13.42 20.05 -53.38
N HIS A 66 -13.96 20.55 -52.30
CA HIS A 66 -13.20 21.28 -51.30
C HIS A 66 -12.49 20.31 -50.37
N GLU A 67 -11.44 20.74 -49.68
CA GLU A 67 -10.65 19.94 -48.77
C GLU A 67 -11.50 19.18 -47.73
N TRP A 68 -12.47 19.86 -47.12
CA TRP A 68 -13.37 19.30 -46.10
C TRP A 68 -14.46 18.38 -46.66
N GLU A 69 -14.60 18.28 -47.97
CA GLU A 69 -15.59 17.42 -48.65
C GLU A 69 -15.01 16.07 -49.07
N VAL A 70 -13.69 15.93 -49.03
CA VAL A 70 -13.02 14.64 -49.30
C VAL A 70 -13.40 13.64 -48.20
N PRO A 71 -13.97 12.48 -48.53
CA PRO A 71 -14.34 11.47 -47.55
C PRO A 71 -13.12 10.89 -46.85
N PHE A 72 -13.28 10.40 -45.64
CA PHE A 72 -12.19 9.76 -44.90
C PHE A 72 -11.80 8.43 -45.50
N ASP A 73 -12.80 7.64 -45.91
CA ASP A 73 -12.60 6.34 -46.53
C ASP A 73 -12.87 6.40 -48.01
N TRP A 74 -12.24 5.49 -48.73
CA TRP A 74 -12.50 5.34 -50.16
C TRP A 74 -13.97 5.04 -50.41
N PRO A 75 -14.66 5.85 -51.23
CA PRO A 75 -16.11 5.69 -51.39
C PRO A 75 -16.47 4.40 -52.14
N LEU A 76 -17.29 3.61 -51.45
CA LEU A 76 -17.82 2.36 -51.96
C LEU A 76 -19.34 2.40 -52.09
N ASP A 77 -19.92 1.59 -52.98
CA ASP A 77 -21.34 1.36 -53.05
C ASP A 77 -21.81 0.31 -52.00
N LYS A 78 -23.11 -0.02 -52.05
CA LYS A 78 -23.70 -1.01 -51.15
C LYS A 78 -23.14 -2.41 -51.31
N ASP A 79 -22.58 -2.71 -52.46
CA ASP A 79 -21.97 -4.00 -52.82
C ASP A 79 -20.46 -3.97 -52.64
N SER A 80 -19.90 -2.97 -51.98
CA SER A 80 -18.46 -2.76 -51.73
C SER A 80 -17.63 -2.50 -53.00
N LYS A 81 -18.28 -2.02 -54.09
CA LYS A 81 -17.57 -1.65 -55.31
C LYS A 81 -17.17 -0.18 -55.27
N PRO A 82 -15.99 0.18 -55.83
CA PRO A 82 -15.53 1.56 -55.86
C PRO A 82 -16.50 2.47 -56.63
N LEU A 83 -16.94 3.56 -56.00
CA LEU A 83 -17.73 4.61 -56.65
C LEU A 83 -16.87 5.54 -57.48
N TRP A 84 -15.58 5.67 -57.16
CA TRP A 84 -14.64 6.52 -57.83
C TRP A 84 -13.72 5.72 -58.77
N PRO A 85 -13.22 6.34 -59.86
CA PRO A 85 -12.34 5.68 -60.81
C PRO A 85 -10.99 5.34 -60.19
N ALA A 86 -10.38 4.23 -60.60
CA ALA A 86 -9.10 3.76 -60.03
C ALA A 86 -7.97 4.80 -60.15
N VAL A 87 -8.00 5.65 -61.18
CA VAL A 87 -7.01 6.73 -61.37
C VAL A 87 -7.03 7.77 -60.25
N ALA A 88 -8.14 7.92 -59.53
CA ALA A 88 -8.27 8.84 -58.40
C ALA A 88 -7.73 8.24 -57.11
N ARG A 89 -7.39 6.94 -57.06
CA ARG A 89 -6.95 6.28 -55.83
C ARG A 89 -5.63 6.83 -55.29
N ALA A 90 -4.62 6.91 -56.17
CA ALA A 90 -3.30 7.41 -55.75
C ALA A 90 -3.33 8.88 -55.28
N PRO A 91 -4.00 9.83 -55.95
CA PRO A 91 -4.19 11.18 -55.43
C PRO A 91 -4.99 11.25 -54.13
N PHE A 92 -5.98 10.40 -53.94
CA PHE A 92 -6.74 10.29 -52.68
C PHE A 92 -5.85 9.86 -51.52
N ASP A 93 -5.07 8.79 -51.72
CA ASP A 93 -4.14 8.31 -50.68
C ASP A 93 -3.05 9.36 -50.39
N ALA A 94 -2.54 10.06 -51.40
CA ALA A 94 -1.59 11.17 -51.24
C ALA A 94 -2.18 12.33 -50.43
N PHE A 95 -3.43 12.71 -50.67
CA PHE A 95 -4.14 13.75 -49.91
C PHE A 95 -4.21 13.39 -48.44
N HIS A 96 -4.66 12.18 -48.10
CA HIS A 96 -4.75 11.73 -46.73
C HIS A 96 -3.40 11.58 -46.04
N THR A 97 -2.39 11.12 -46.79
CA THR A 97 -1.00 11.03 -46.28
C THR A 97 -0.44 12.41 -45.94
N ALA A 98 -0.60 13.39 -46.80
CA ALA A 98 -0.14 14.76 -46.56
C ALA A 98 -0.87 15.39 -45.38
N ARG A 99 -2.20 15.21 -45.29
CA ARG A 99 -3.01 15.72 -44.19
C ARG A 99 -2.63 15.10 -42.83
N GLN A 100 -2.41 13.78 -42.79
CA GLN A 100 -1.96 13.08 -41.61
C GLN A 100 -0.54 13.50 -41.19
N ALA A 101 0.35 13.76 -42.14
CA ALA A 101 1.71 14.22 -41.85
C ALA A 101 1.68 15.61 -41.21
N MET A 102 0.91 16.55 -41.76
CA MET A 102 0.73 17.89 -41.17
C MET A 102 0.12 17.78 -39.76
N GLN A 103 -0.92 16.99 -39.57
CA GLN A 103 -1.56 16.81 -38.28
C GLN A 103 -0.59 16.26 -37.23
N ARG A 104 0.22 15.24 -37.58
CA ARG A 104 1.22 14.67 -36.66
C ARG A 104 2.27 15.70 -36.25
N ARG A 105 2.71 16.56 -37.17
CA ARG A 105 3.64 17.65 -36.83
C ARG A 105 3.02 18.68 -35.91
N MET A 106 1.77 19.08 -36.16
CA MET A 106 1.03 19.98 -35.29
C MET A 106 0.84 19.37 -33.89
N ASP A 107 0.40 18.12 -33.80
CA ASP A 107 0.20 17.43 -32.55
C ASP A 107 1.50 17.31 -31.74
N ALA A 108 2.61 17.00 -32.39
CA ALA A 108 3.92 16.93 -31.75
C ALA A 108 4.37 18.30 -31.23
N SER A 109 4.18 19.36 -32.02
CA SER A 109 4.51 20.71 -31.60
C SER A 109 3.62 21.19 -30.43
N ILE A 110 2.31 20.91 -30.50
CA ILE A 110 1.38 21.22 -29.40
C ILE A 110 1.80 20.51 -28.10
N GLN A 111 2.21 19.24 -28.19
CA GLN A 111 2.68 18.49 -27.02
C GLN A 111 3.99 19.05 -26.46
N ALA A 112 4.90 19.48 -27.33
CA ALA A 112 6.20 20.05 -26.95
C ALA A 112 6.04 21.41 -26.24
N HIS A 113 5.10 22.24 -26.68
CA HIS A 113 4.83 23.58 -26.12
C HIS A 113 3.75 23.60 -25.03
N ALA A 114 3.10 22.45 -24.76
CA ALA A 114 2.09 22.39 -23.70
C ALA A 114 2.72 22.44 -22.32
N GLU A 115 2.09 23.18 -21.41
CA GLU A 115 2.46 23.18 -19.99
C GLU A 115 2.33 21.77 -19.42
N GLN A 116 3.28 21.39 -18.56
CA GLN A 116 3.24 20.08 -17.89
C GLN A 116 2.35 20.14 -16.66
N GLU A 117 1.35 19.29 -16.62
CA GLU A 117 0.46 19.14 -15.48
C GLU A 117 0.80 17.85 -14.73
N THR A 118 0.96 17.96 -13.41
CA THR A 118 1.05 16.78 -12.54
C THR A 118 -0.36 16.30 -12.25
N LEU A 119 -0.72 15.17 -12.82
CA LEU A 119 -2.01 14.54 -12.55
C LEU A 119 -1.93 13.82 -11.20
N TYR A 120 -2.77 14.24 -10.27
CA TYR A 120 -3.04 13.48 -9.06
C TYR A 120 -4.14 12.47 -9.36
N ASP A 121 -3.89 11.20 -9.04
CA ASP A 121 -4.93 10.18 -9.14
C ASP A 121 -6.05 10.52 -8.18
N LYS A 122 -7.18 10.96 -8.73
CA LYS A 122 -8.40 11.17 -7.96
C LYS A 122 -9.32 9.99 -8.24
N PRO A 123 -9.24 8.92 -7.43
CA PRO A 123 -9.97 7.70 -7.70
C PRO A 123 -11.48 7.98 -7.74
N ARG A 124 -12.10 7.62 -8.84
CA ARG A 124 -13.54 7.66 -8.99
C ARG A 124 -14.09 6.30 -8.54
N ILE A 125 -14.99 6.34 -7.56
CA ILE A 125 -15.65 5.11 -7.10
C ILE A 125 -16.57 4.63 -8.22
N ASP A 126 -16.16 3.58 -8.93
CA ASP A 126 -17.02 2.87 -9.86
C ASP A 126 -17.67 1.70 -9.12
N ARG A 127 -18.94 1.87 -8.77
CA ARG A 127 -19.70 0.85 -8.05
C ARG A 127 -20.09 -0.35 -8.91
N SER A 128 -19.88 -0.28 -10.21
CA SER A 128 -20.14 -1.39 -11.15
C SER A 128 -18.95 -2.34 -11.28
N LYS A 129 -17.76 -1.92 -10.82
CA LYS A 129 -16.54 -2.71 -10.88
C LYS A 129 -16.08 -3.10 -9.50
N LEU A 130 -15.90 -4.39 -9.28
CA LEU A 130 -15.24 -4.90 -8.08
C LEU A 130 -13.72 -4.95 -8.36
N ARG A 131 -12.95 -4.20 -7.56
CA ARG A 131 -11.50 -4.41 -7.48
C ARG A 131 -11.25 -5.47 -6.42
N ILE A 132 -10.62 -6.55 -6.83
CA ILE A 132 -10.09 -7.55 -5.93
C ILE A 132 -8.61 -7.23 -5.79
N CYS A 133 -8.23 -6.75 -4.61
CA CYS A 133 -6.84 -6.76 -4.22
C CYS A 133 -6.61 -8.11 -3.53
N GLY A 134 -5.62 -8.86 -3.98
CA GLY A 134 -5.12 -9.98 -3.21
C GLY A 134 -4.60 -9.49 -1.85
N PRO A 135 -4.42 -10.38 -0.88
CA PRO A 135 -3.77 -10.02 0.36
C PRO A 135 -2.37 -9.47 0.06
N PHE A 136 -1.99 -8.39 0.71
CA PHE A 136 -0.64 -7.84 0.67
C PHE A 136 -0.21 -7.48 2.09
N SER A 137 1.07 -7.65 2.38
CA SER A 137 1.70 -7.13 3.57
C SER A 137 2.48 -5.87 3.23
N VAL A 138 2.56 -4.97 4.18
CA VAL A 138 3.45 -3.80 4.12
C VAL A 138 4.43 -3.95 5.27
N GLU A 139 5.68 -4.22 4.92
CA GLU A 139 6.75 -4.40 5.89
C GLU A 139 7.79 -3.27 5.75
N ALA A 140 8.24 -2.74 6.88
CA ALA A 140 9.36 -1.83 6.90
C ALA A 140 10.66 -2.64 6.82
N VAL A 141 11.38 -2.51 5.73
CA VAL A 141 12.72 -3.10 5.62
C VAL A 141 13.71 -2.17 6.32
N PRO A 142 14.37 -2.58 7.41
CA PRO A 142 15.39 -1.78 8.05
C PRO A 142 16.50 -1.44 7.05
N ALA A 143 16.98 -0.20 7.07
CA ALA A 143 18.17 0.15 6.30
C ALA A 143 19.31 -0.81 6.67
N PRO A 144 20.08 -1.32 5.70
CA PRO A 144 21.25 -2.15 6.04
C PRO A 144 22.13 -1.30 6.93
N THR A 145 22.41 -1.80 8.13
CA THR A 145 23.43 -1.23 9.00
C THR A 145 24.75 -1.48 8.28
N VAL A 146 25.20 -0.49 7.52
CA VAL A 146 26.58 -0.47 7.07
C VAL A 146 27.36 -0.25 8.38
N LEU A 147 27.92 -1.31 8.90
CA LEU A 147 29.00 -1.21 9.86
C LEU A 147 30.11 -0.47 9.13
N SER A 148 30.08 0.87 9.24
CA SER A 148 31.19 1.67 8.77
C SER A 148 32.39 1.26 9.61
N LEU A 149 33.49 0.94 8.94
CA LEU A 149 34.78 0.64 9.57
C LEU A 149 35.35 1.79 10.42
N ASP A 150 34.59 2.86 10.58
CA ASP A 150 34.87 3.99 11.48
C ASP A 150 34.09 3.88 12.80
N GLU A 151 34.19 2.73 13.47
CA GLU A 151 33.72 2.56 14.85
C GLU A 151 34.50 3.39 15.91
N SER A 152 35.36 4.31 15.50
CA SER A 152 36.09 5.18 16.40
C SER A 152 35.43 6.55 16.65
N MET A 153 34.33 6.87 16.00
CA MET A 153 33.52 8.03 16.39
C MET A 153 32.41 7.60 17.34
N PRO A 154 32.40 8.08 18.58
CA PRO A 154 31.24 7.94 19.44
C PRO A 154 30.02 8.53 18.72
N PRO A 155 28.81 7.96 18.87
CA PRO A 155 27.60 8.53 18.28
C PRO A 155 27.57 10.01 18.68
N GLN A 156 27.43 10.90 17.71
CA GLN A 156 27.28 12.32 17.95
C GLN A 156 26.11 12.47 18.92
N GLU A 157 26.41 12.90 20.16
CA GLU A 157 25.41 13.03 21.20
C GLU A 157 24.29 13.92 20.70
N ALA A 158 23.10 13.36 20.56
CA ALA A 158 21.90 14.12 20.32
C ALA A 158 21.77 15.10 21.49
N ASP A 159 21.71 16.36 21.16
CA ASP A 159 21.48 17.56 21.98
C ASP A 159 21.56 17.33 23.52
N GLU A 160 22.62 17.84 24.15
CA GLU A 160 22.87 17.71 25.59
C GLU A 160 21.72 18.18 26.50
N THR A 161 20.77 18.95 25.96
CA THR A 161 19.58 19.40 26.68
C THR A 161 18.55 18.28 26.84
N VAL A 162 18.55 17.27 25.96
CA VAL A 162 17.69 16.08 26.02
C VAL A 162 18.25 15.04 26.99
N ALA A 163 19.57 14.98 27.12
CA ALA A 163 20.26 13.97 27.95
C ALA A 163 20.07 14.16 29.48
N ARG A 164 19.60 15.32 29.93
CA ARG A 164 19.50 15.61 31.37
C ARG A 164 18.22 15.13 32.06
N SER A 165 17.14 14.92 31.31
CA SER A 165 15.87 14.45 31.90
C SER A 165 15.55 12.98 31.58
N GLY A 166 16.26 12.32 30.68
CA GLY A 166 15.97 10.93 30.27
C GLY A 166 14.67 10.78 29.46
N GLU A 167 13.82 11.81 29.43
CA GLU A 167 12.52 11.80 28.77
C GLU A 167 12.46 12.94 27.75
N THR A 168 12.09 12.63 26.50
CA THR A 168 11.84 13.65 25.46
C THR A 168 10.49 14.33 25.71
N SER A 169 10.30 15.54 25.15
CA SER A 169 9.02 16.26 25.23
C SER A 169 7.83 15.43 24.69
N ARG A 170 8.08 14.51 23.76
CA ARG A 170 7.06 13.60 23.24
C ARG A 170 6.78 12.42 24.16
N GLN A 171 7.79 11.88 24.80
CA GLN A 171 7.61 10.80 25.78
C GLN A 171 6.76 11.29 26.97
N SER A 172 6.92 12.53 27.40
CA SER A 172 6.04 13.10 28.42
C SER A 172 4.59 13.22 27.95
N LEU A 173 4.35 13.61 26.71
CA LEU A 173 3.01 13.61 26.13
C LEU A 173 2.41 12.20 26.04
N TRP A 174 3.21 11.19 25.66
CA TRP A 174 2.74 9.80 25.60
C TRP A 174 2.46 9.23 26.97
N ARG A 175 3.26 9.57 27.98
CA ARG A 175 3.01 9.20 29.37
C ARG A 175 1.68 9.78 29.87
N ASP A 176 1.45 11.06 29.63
CA ASP A 176 0.21 11.73 30.05
C ASP A 176 -1.01 11.16 29.33
N GLU A 177 -0.87 10.83 28.04
CA GLU A 177 -1.92 10.17 27.29
C GLU A 177 -2.15 8.73 27.80
N LEU A 178 -1.09 7.97 28.12
CA LEU A 178 -1.17 6.64 28.70
C LEU A 178 -1.90 6.64 30.05
N LEU A 179 -1.60 7.60 30.90
CA LEU A 179 -2.29 7.80 32.19
C LEU A 179 -3.79 8.06 31.98
N LYS A 180 -4.10 8.91 31.01
CA LYS A 180 -5.47 9.32 30.70
C LYS A 180 -6.31 8.21 30.07
N THR A 181 -5.75 7.48 29.10
CA THR A 181 -6.50 6.51 28.31
C THR A 181 -6.36 5.08 28.82
N GLY A 182 -5.25 4.76 29.47
CA GLY A 182 -4.86 3.37 29.76
C GLY A 182 -4.50 2.58 28.51
N VAL A 183 -4.31 1.29 28.67
CA VAL A 183 -4.04 0.33 27.58
C VAL A 183 -5.27 -0.55 27.38
N ARG A 184 -5.75 -0.61 26.14
CA ARG A 184 -6.91 -1.41 25.80
C ARG A 184 -6.52 -2.87 25.56
N GLY A 185 -7.06 -3.74 26.36
CA GLY A 185 -6.96 -5.20 26.21
C GLY A 185 -8.06 -5.80 25.34
N LYS A 186 -8.14 -7.13 25.39
CA LYS A 186 -9.15 -7.92 24.68
C LYS A 186 -10.54 -7.73 25.30
N GLY A 187 -11.58 -7.83 24.46
CA GLY A 187 -12.97 -7.78 24.93
C GLY A 187 -13.38 -6.47 25.59
N GLY A 188 -12.63 -5.39 25.41
CA GLY A 188 -12.87 -4.10 26.03
C GLY A 188 -12.30 -3.98 27.45
N ALA A 189 -11.53 -4.95 27.92
CA ALA A 189 -10.76 -4.82 29.15
C ALA A 189 -9.78 -3.65 29.04
N MET A 190 -9.55 -2.96 30.15
CA MET A 190 -8.69 -1.79 30.20
C MET A 190 -7.67 -1.95 31.32
N LEU A 191 -6.39 -1.81 30.99
CA LEU A 191 -5.33 -1.66 31.97
C LEU A 191 -5.22 -0.17 32.29
N ARG A 192 -5.66 0.23 33.47
CA ARG A 192 -5.67 1.62 33.95
C ARG A 192 -4.59 1.86 34.95
N PHE A 193 -4.07 3.07 34.97
CA PHE A 193 -3.02 3.50 35.89
C PHE A 193 -3.54 4.58 36.83
N ALA A 194 -3.08 4.56 38.07
CA ALA A 194 -3.43 5.57 39.03
C ALA A 194 -2.57 6.82 38.88
N GLU A 195 -1.29 6.61 38.61
CA GLU A 195 -0.30 7.69 38.52
C GLU A 195 0.88 7.25 37.64
N PHE A 196 1.61 8.21 37.08
CA PHE A 196 2.91 8.01 36.50
C PHE A 196 3.85 9.15 36.90
N GLU A 197 5.04 8.77 37.30
CA GLU A 197 6.15 9.69 37.57
C GLU A 197 7.29 9.38 36.58
N THR A 198 8.07 10.39 36.27
CA THR A 198 9.30 10.21 35.46
C THR A 198 10.34 9.45 36.28
N LEU A 199 11.18 8.67 35.62
CA LEU A 199 12.32 7.99 36.24
C LEU A 199 13.61 8.75 35.88
N PRO A 200 14.03 9.71 36.73
CA PRO A 200 15.23 10.49 36.48
C PRO A 200 16.49 9.61 36.56
N GLY A 201 17.41 9.79 35.61
CA GLY A 201 18.68 9.07 35.61
C GLY A 201 18.64 7.71 34.90
N LEU A 202 17.48 7.26 34.42
CA LEU A 202 17.34 6.11 33.56
C LEU A 202 17.13 6.57 32.13
N ARG A 203 17.59 5.77 31.17
CA ARG A 203 17.57 6.12 29.75
C ARG A 203 16.54 5.32 28.97
N TYR A 204 16.28 4.10 29.37
CA TYR A 204 15.44 3.13 28.67
C TYR A 204 14.12 2.88 29.39
N LEU A 205 14.02 3.21 30.67
CA LEU A 205 12.77 3.27 31.42
C LEU A 205 12.40 4.73 31.64
N HIS A 206 11.26 5.13 31.13
CA HIS A 206 10.84 6.53 31.06
C HIS A 206 9.88 6.95 32.16
N ALA A 207 9.05 6.01 32.65
CA ALA A 207 8.08 6.31 33.70
C ALA A 207 7.89 5.14 34.67
N SER A 208 7.53 5.45 35.89
CA SER A 208 7.09 4.49 36.93
C SER A 208 5.72 4.91 37.42
N GLY A 209 4.83 3.96 37.57
CA GLY A 209 3.48 4.20 38.05
C GLY A 209 2.91 2.99 38.77
N SER A 210 1.62 3.03 39.06
CA SER A 210 0.87 1.94 39.69
C SER A 210 -0.41 1.63 38.94
N LEU A 211 -0.79 0.36 38.91
CA LEU A 211 -2.09 -0.07 38.40
C LEU A 211 -3.22 0.48 39.27
N ALA A 212 -4.27 1.02 38.63
CA ALA A 212 -5.39 1.62 39.37
C ALA A 212 -6.20 0.59 40.21
N GLU A 213 -6.25 -0.67 39.78
CA GLU A 213 -7.05 -1.72 40.40
C GLU A 213 -6.29 -2.43 41.52
N THR A 214 -5.00 -2.73 41.33
CA THR A 214 -4.21 -3.55 42.27
C THR A 214 -3.17 -2.77 43.06
N GLY A 215 -2.82 -1.55 42.63
CA GLY A 215 -1.73 -0.76 43.19
C GLY A 215 -0.33 -1.30 42.89
N GLU A 216 -0.21 -2.36 42.06
CA GLU A 216 1.07 -2.97 41.70
C GLU A 216 1.90 -2.03 40.83
N ARG A 217 3.21 -2.02 41.11
CA ARG A 217 4.14 -1.13 40.40
C ARG A 217 4.35 -1.53 38.93
N VAL A 218 4.21 -0.54 38.08
CA VAL A 218 4.45 -0.66 36.62
C VAL A 218 5.56 0.30 36.22
N VAL A 219 6.47 -0.12 35.38
CA VAL A 219 7.43 0.76 34.70
C VAL A 219 7.22 0.71 33.19
N VAL A 220 7.48 1.83 32.52
CA VAL A 220 7.18 1.99 31.08
C VAL A 220 8.43 2.34 30.30
N SER A 221 8.64 1.63 29.21
CA SER A 221 9.62 1.92 28.18
C SER A 221 8.90 2.35 26.90
N PHE A 222 9.14 3.55 26.40
CA PHE A 222 8.64 4.02 25.12
C PHE A 222 9.66 3.76 24.01
N GLY A 223 9.22 3.19 22.91
CA GLY A 223 10.04 3.02 21.71
C GLY A 223 10.28 4.35 20.97
N PRO A 224 11.15 4.33 19.95
CA PRO A 224 11.45 5.50 19.14
C PRO A 224 10.27 5.93 18.27
N GLU A 225 10.27 7.21 17.85
CA GLU A 225 9.20 7.79 17.02
C GLU A 225 9.13 7.22 15.60
N HIS A 226 10.28 6.98 15.00
CA HIS A 226 10.41 6.71 13.56
C HIS A 226 11.14 5.40 13.26
N ALA A 227 11.31 4.56 14.26
CA ALA A 227 11.95 3.25 14.12
C ALA A 227 11.20 2.20 14.93
N ALA A 228 11.50 0.94 14.71
CA ALA A 228 11.03 -0.14 15.57
C ALA A 228 11.74 -0.10 16.92
N LEU A 229 11.06 -0.56 17.97
CA LEU A 229 11.69 -0.82 19.27
C LEU A 229 12.59 -2.04 19.12
N GLU A 230 13.89 -1.85 19.29
CA GLU A 230 14.93 -2.84 19.03
C GLU A 230 15.21 -3.72 20.26
N GLN A 231 15.76 -4.92 20.03
CA GLN A 231 16.17 -5.87 21.04
C GLN A 231 17.08 -5.22 22.11
N ARG A 232 18.06 -4.43 21.66
CA ARG A 232 18.99 -3.74 22.56
C ARG A 232 18.28 -2.81 23.56
N GLN A 233 17.20 -2.15 23.14
CA GLN A 233 16.43 -1.31 24.06
C GLN A 233 15.73 -2.16 25.13
N VAL A 234 15.21 -3.34 24.75
CA VAL A 234 14.59 -4.28 25.70
C VAL A 234 15.63 -4.74 26.74
N GLU A 235 16.80 -5.21 26.31
CA GLU A 235 17.89 -5.67 27.20
C GLU A 235 18.32 -4.58 28.21
N LEU A 236 18.50 -3.35 27.72
CA LEU A 236 18.92 -2.24 28.55
C LEU A 236 17.81 -1.78 29.51
N ALA A 237 16.55 -1.78 29.07
CA ALA A 237 15.41 -1.48 29.94
C ALA A 237 15.26 -2.55 31.05
N LEU A 238 15.48 -3.82 30.75
CA LEU A 238 15.47 -4.89 31.75
C LEU A 238 16.61 -4.70 32.77
N THR A 239 17.83 -4.38 32.29
CA THR A 239 18.97 -4.08 33.15
C THR A 239 18.69 -2.89 34.10
N GLU A 240 18.08 -1.83 33.57
CA GLU A 240 17.64 -0.69 34.39
C GLU A 240 16.58 -1.12 35.42
N ALA A 241 15.61 -1.94 35.02
CA ALA A 241 14.55 -2.43 35.90
C ALA A 241 15.07 -3.26 37.10
N GLU A 242 16.17 -4.03 36.87
CA GLU A 242 16.83 -4.79 37.93
C GLU A 242 17.38 -3.90 39.08
N THR A 243 17.74 -2.68 38.74
CA THR A 243 18.26 -1.70 39.75
C THR A 243 17.18 -1.07 40.61
N LEU A 244 15.92 -1.10 40.16
CA LEU A 244 14.81 -0.44 40.82
C LEU A 244 14.41 -1.12 42.14
N ARG A 245 14.11 -0.32 43.15
CA ARG A 245 13.58 -0.81 44.42
C ARG A 245 12.36 0.03 44.85
N PRO A 246 11.24 -0.59 45.17
CA PRO A 246 10.92 -2.01 45.00
C PRO A 246 10.90 -2.45 43.54
N SER A 247 11.14 -3.73 43.26
CA SER A 247 11.06 -4.27 41.91
C SER A 247 9.69 -4.01 41.29
N PRO A 248 9.60 -3.67 39.99
CA PRO A 248 8.31 -3.55 39.34
C PRO A 248 7.64 -4.93 39.21
N LYS A 249 6.33 -4.95 39.23
CA LYS A 249 5.54 -6.14 38.89
C LYS A 249 5.31 -6.28 37.39
N PHE A 250 5.22 -5.13 36.71
CA PHE A 250 5.02 -5.07 35.29
C PHE A 250 6.04 -4.15 34.64
N ILE A 251 6.52 -4.58 33.47
CA ILE A 251 7.31 -3.76 32.56
C ILE A 251 6.50 -3.65 31.27
N LEU A 252 6.06 -2.45 30.92
CA LEU A 252 5.24 -2.16 29.76
C LEU A 252 6.08 -1.50 28.67
N PHE A 253 6.29 -2.20 27.57
CA PHE A 253 6.93 -1.68 26.38
C PHE A 253 5.86 -1.10 25.44
N CYS A 254 5.92 0.21 25.18
CA CYS A 254 5.01 0.92 24.31
C CYS A 254 5.74 1.37 23.05
N ALA A 255 5.35 0.89 21.88
CA ALA A 255 5.97 1.26 20.61
C ALA A 255 4.97 1.32 19.46
N PHE A 256 5.29 2.08 18.41
CA PHE A 256 4.54 2.08 17.16
C PHE A 256 4.77 0.79 16.39
N THR A 257 6.00 0.29 16.45
CA THR A 257 6.42 -0.96 15.79
C THR A 257 7.45 -1.64 16.70
N PHE A 258 7.43 -2.95 16.73
CA PHE A 258 8.42 -3.76 17.43
C PHE A 258 9.29 -4.48 16.42
N ASP A 259 10.61 -4.49 16.65
CA ASP A 259 11.50 -5.41 15.96
C ASP A 259 11.12 -6.85 16.33
N PRO A 260 11.18 -7.81 15.38
CA PRO A 260 10.81 -9.20 15.65
C PRO A 260 11.55 -9.84 16.80
N GLU A 261 12.87 -9.64 16.92
CA GLU A 261 13.65 -10.19 18.02
C GLU A 261 13.33 -9.49 19.36
N ALA A 262 13.07 -8.18 19.34
CA ALA A 262 12.61 -7.47 20.51
C ALA A 262 11.25 -8.00 21.02
N ALA A 263 10.32 -8.24 20.08
CA ALA A 263 9.01 -8.80 20.42
C ALA A 263 9.14 -10.20 21.02
N LYS A 264 10.02 -11.03 20.46
CA LYS A 264 10.33 -12.37 20.95
C LYS A 264 10.92 -12.32 22.35
N ASP A 265 11.93 -11.49 22.58
CA ASP A 265 12.57 -11.39 23.90
C ASP A 265 11.57 -10.96 24.97
N ILE A 266 10.68 -10.00 24.68
CA ILE A 266 9.65 -9.60 25.63
C ILE A 266 8.70 -10.77 25.95
N ASP A 267 8.40 -11.65 24.98
CA ASP A 267 7.51 -12.79 25.17
C ASP A 267 8.18 -13.97 25.88
N GLU A 268 9.48 -14.18 25.64
CA GLU A 268 10.21 -15.37 26.11
C GLU A 268 11.00 -15.16 27.40
N VAL A 269 11.33 -13.90 27.75
CA VAL A 269 12.05 -13.61 28.98
C VAL A 269 11.23 -14.03 30.20
N ASN A 270 11.72 -15.01 30.91
CA ASN A 270 11.13 -15.45 32.17
C ASN A 270 11.82 -14.76 33.34
N TRP A 271 11.22 -13.70 33.89
CA TRP A 271 11.69 -13.04 35.08
C TRP A 271 10.72 -13.32 36.22
N PRO A 272 11.12 -14.15 37.23
CA PRO A 272 10.23 -14.53 38.32
C PRO A 272 9.63 -13.32 39.04
N GLY A 273 8.32 -13.23 39.07
CA GLY A 273 7.59 -12.16 39.73
C GLY A 273 7.43 -10.87 38.93
N VAL A 274 7.94 -10.78 37.72
CA VAL A 274 7.78 -9.63 36.80
C VAL A 274 7.12 -10.08 35.52
N THR A 275 6.09 -9.40 35.09
CA THR A 275 5.39 -9.66 33.82
C THR A 275 5.76 -8.58 32.80
N LEU A 276 6.25 -9.01 31.63
CA LEU A 276 6.55 -8.12 30.50
C LEU A 276 5.31 -8.00 29.61
N LEU A 277 4.96 -6.78 29.23
CA LEU A 277 3.80 -6.50 28.40
C LEU A 277 4.20 -5.65 27.20
N LYS A 278 3.59 -5.92 26.04
CA LYS A 278 3.72 -5.12 24.82
C LYS A 278 2.45 -4.34 24.57
N ALA A 279 2.58 -3.05 24.31
CA ALA A 279 1.47 -2.20 23.87
C ALA A 279 1.81 -1.50 22.57
N GLN A 280 1.00 -1.74 21.56
CA GLN A 280 1.09 -1.00 20.31
C GLN A 280 0.55 0.41 20.51
N MET A 281 1.34 1.39 20.10
CA MET A 281 0.97 2.80 20.08
C MET A 281 0.29 3.13 18.75
N ASN A 282 -0.77 3.93 18.80
CA ASN A 282 -1.41 4.41 17.59
C ASN A 282 -0.57 5.53 16.95
N THR A 283 -0.34 5.43 15.64
CA THR A 283 0.44 6.41 14.87
C THR A 283 -0.11 7.84 14.94
N ASP A 284 -1.36 8.02 15.32
CA ASP A 284 -1.94 9.35 15.54
C ASP A 284 -1.34 10.09 16.75
N LEU A 285 -0.64 9.38 17.62
CA LEU A 285 0.14 10.01 18.70
C LEU A 285 1.34 10.79 18.16
N LEU A 286 1.71 10.60 16.89
CA LEU A 286 2.76 11.36 16.20
C LEU A 286 2.25 12.72 15.68
N THR A 287 0.93 12.90 15.54
CA THR A 287 0.33 14.11 14.97
C THR A 287 -0.58 14.80 15.96
N GLU A 288 -0.30 16.07 16.31
CA GLU A 288 -1.07 16.82 17.31
C GLU A 288 -2.51 17.13 16.91
N ASP A 289 -2.77 17.30 15.60
CA ASP A 289 -4.09 17.73 15.09
C ASP A 289 -5.16 16.64 15.13
N LEU A 290 -4.79 15.37 15.13
CA LEU A 290 -5.73 14.25 15.14
C LEU A 290 -6.20 13.84 16.54
N LYS A 291 -5.48 14.23 17.59
CA LYS A 291 -5.86 13.98 19.00
C LYS A 291 -7.23 14.54 19.37
N LYS A 292 -7.66 15.63 18.74
CA LYS A 292 -8.91 16.34 19.09
C LYS A 292 -10.20 15.64 18.64
N LYS A 293 -10.11 14.60 17.80
CA LYS A 293 -11.28 13.96 17.17
C LYS A 293 -11.58 12.54 17.60
N ARG A 294 -10.79 11.95 18.51
CA ARG A 294 -10.92 10.53 18.88
C ARG A 294 -11.55 10.31 20.25
N ALA A 295 -12.23 9.16 20.36
CA ALA A 295 -12.61 8.60 21.65
C ALA A 295 -11.35 8.26 22.46
N SER A 296 -11.35 8.58 23.75
CA SER A 296 -10.21 8.59 24.66
C SER A 296 -9.55 7.22 24.95
N ASN A 297 -9.91 6.14 24.25
CA ASN A 297 -9.46 4.78 24.57
C ASN A 297 -8.84 4.02 23.39
N GLN A 298 -8.28 4.73 22.41
CA GLN A 298 -7.73 4.13 21.20
C GLN A 298 -6.23 4.43 20.99
N SER A 299 -5.56 4.94 22.01
CA SER A 299 -4.15 5.36 21.88
C SER A 299 -3.17 4.21 22.08
N PHE A 300 -3.48 3.26 22.97
CA PHE A 300 -2.62 2.13 23.31
C PHE A 300 -3.42 0.82 23.30
N TRP A 301 -2.85 -0.21 22.67
CA TRP A 301 -3.47 -1.52 22.54
C TRP A 301 -2.55 -2.59 23.05
N LEU A 302 -3.02 -3.40 24.00
CA LEU A 302 -2.26 -4.53 24.51
C LEU A 302 -2.13 -5.60 23.41
N MET A 303 -0.90 -5.97 23.09
CA MET A 303 -0.61 -7.01 22.12
C MET A 303 -0.71 -8.39 22.76
N GLY A 304 -1.16 -9.37 21.99
CA GLY A 304 -1.13 -10.77 22.41
C GLY A 304 0.20 -11.43 22.07
N GLN A 305 0.48 -12.52 22.76
CA GLN A 305 1.59 -13.42 22.42
C GLN A 305 1.07 -14.47 21.45
N PRO A 306 1.70 -14.67 20.27
CA PRO A 306 1.27 -15.70 19.33
C PRO A 306 1.46 -17.11 19.90
N ASP A 307 0.38 -17.91 19.92
CA ASP A 307 0.45 -19.34 20.19
C ASP A 307 0.54 -20.11 18.87
N VAL A 308 1.77 -20.51 18.56
CA VAL A 308 2.12 -21.16 17.29
C VAL A 308 2.94 -22.40 17.56
N GLU A 309 2.57 -23.49 16.95
CA GLU A 309 3.24 -24.78 17.02
C GLU A 309 3.88 -25.14 15.68
N LEU A 310 5.14 -25.58 15.73
CA LEU A 310 5.89 -26.06 14.57
C LEU A 310 6.00 -27.57 14.64
N ARG A 311 5.65 -28.24 13.55
CA ARG A 311 5.69 -29.71 13.46
C ARG A 311 6.50 -30.17 12.27
N LYS A 312 7.35 -31.18 12.48
CA LYS A 312 8.02 -31.91 11.40
C LYS A 312 7.20 -33.14 11.03
N ARG A 313 6.83 -33.23 9.76
CA ARG A 313 6.06 -34.33 9.22
C ARG A 313 6.94 -35.55 8.91
N ASN A 314 6.31 -36.70 8.76
CA ASN A 314 7.00 -37.96 8.43
C ASN A 314 7.65 -37.98 7.04
N ASP A 315 7.18 -37.10 6.14
CA ASP A 315 7.73 -36.90 4.79
C ASP A 315 8.93 -35.94 4.76
N GLY A 316 9.37 -35.43 5.92
CA GLY A 316 10.49 -34.52 6.07
C GLY A 316 10.13 -33.04 5.89
N LEU A 317 8.91 -32.74 5.50
CA LEU A 317 8.40 -31.38 5.38
C LEU A 317 7.99 -30.81 6.76
N TRP A 318 7.88 -29.50 6.81
CA TRP A 318 7.45 -28.78 7.99
C TRP A 318 6.01 -28.27 7.83
N GLU A 319 5.34 -28.11 8.95
CA GLU A 319 3.99 -27.58 9.03
C GLU A 319 3.86 -26.71 10.27
N VAL A 320 3.15 -25.61 10.16
CA VAL A 320 2.86 -24.67 11.25
C VAL A 320 1.38 -24.72 11.58
N GLU A 321 1.05 -24.82 12.87
CA GLU A 321 -0.31 -24.64 13.36
C GLU A 321 -0.39 -23.39 14.25
N VAL A 322 -1.30 -22.49 13.93
CA VAL A 322 -1.61 -21.29 14.72
C VAL A 322 -2.80 -21.61 15.62
N ASN A 323 -2.58 -21.67 16.93
CA ASN A 323 -3.59 -22.00 17.93
C ASN A 323 -4.38 -20.75 18.38
N GLY A 324 -3.78 -19.58 18.29
CA GLY A 324 -4.38 -18.33 18.68
C GLY A 324 -3.38 -17.32 19.25
N PHE A 325 -3.84 -16.60 20.23
CA PHE A 325 -3.03 -15.65 21.00
C PHE A 325 -3.28 -15.82 22.49
N ASP A 326 -2.24 -15.69 23.28
CA ASP A 326 -2.36 -15.52 24.72
C ASP A 326 -2.40 -14.02 25.04
N TYR A 327 -3.39 -13.60 25.79
CA TYR A 327 -3.59 -12.22 26.18
C TYR A 327 -3.46 -12.06 27.70
N PHE A 328 -2.82 -10.99 28.11
CA PHE A 328 -2.89 -10.59 29.51
C PHE A 328 -4.30 -10.07 29.82
N ASP A 329 -4.98 -10.71 30.77
CA ASP A 329 -6.26 -10.23 31.29
C ASP A 329 -6.01 -9.37 32.56
N PRO A 330 -6.22 -8.06 32.46
CA PRO A 330 -6.02 -7.17 33.63
C PRO A 330 -6.85 -7.53 34.84
N LYS A 331 -8.01 -8.19 34.67
CA LYS A 331 -8.89 -8.58 35.77
C LYS A 331 -8.44 -9.85 36.47
N ALA A 332 -7.95 -10.81 35.69
CA ALA A 332 -7.42 -12.04 36.26
C ALA A 332 -5.97 -11.85 36.77
N GLY A 333 -5.26 -10.85 36.24
CA GLY A 333 -3.83 -10.64 36.50
C GLY A 333 -2.92 -11.70 35.90
N ASP A 334 -3.42 -12.42 34.89
CA ASP A 334 -2.76 -13.59 34.31
C ASP A 334 -2.98 -13.66 32.76
N LEU A 335 -2.23 -14.54 32.08
CA LEU A 335 -2.38 -14.80 30.66
C LEU A 335 -3.59 -15.71 30.41
N VAL A 336 -4.44 -15.30 29.49
CA VAL A 336 -5.63 -16.05 29.04
C VAL A 336 -5.50 -16.39 27.57
N SER A 337 -5.65 -17.67 27.24
CA SER A 337 -5.57 -18.12 25.85
C SER A 337 -6.76 -17.63 25.00
N GLY A 338 -6.46 -17.03 23.86
CA GLY A 338 -7.41 -16.62 22.85
C GLY A 338 -7.47 -17.64 21.71
N GLY A 339 -8.65 -18.19 21.43
CA GLY A 339 -8.79 -19.27 20.45
C GLY A 339 -8.66 -18.82 19.00
N LYS A 340 -8.57 -19.81 18.10
CA LYS A 340 -8.43 -19.71 16.63
C LYS A 340 -9.47 -18.80 15.95
N LYS A 341 -10.66 -18.63 16.52
CA LYS A 341 -11.76 -17.81 15.95
C LYS A 341 -11.48 -16.31 15.90
N GLN A 342 -10.43 -15.85 16.53
CA GLN A 342 -10.08 -14.42 16.63
C GLN A 342 -8.91 -14.04 15.72
N ILE A 343 -8.45 -14.97 14.90
CA ILE A 343 -7.40 -14.73 13.91
C ILE A 343 -8.08 -14.21 12.65
N ALA A 344 -7.90 -12.91 12.36
CA ALA A 344 -8.42 -12.32 11.13
C ALA A 344 -7.60 -12.76 9.90
N MET A 345 -6.28 -12.75 10.06
CA MET A 345 -5.33 -13.17 9.04
C MET A 345 -4.05 -13.67 9.70
N TRP A 346 -3.37 -14.62 9.07
CA TRP A 346 -1.99 -14.93 9.40
C TRP A 346 -1.19 -15.26 8.16
N SER A 347 0.10 -15.03 8.23
CA SER A 347 1.02 -15.28 7.13
C SER A 347 2.27 -15.98 7.63
N LEU A 348 2.85 -16.81 6.76
CA LEU A 348 4.03 -17.58 7.01
C LEU A 348 5.12 -17.22 6.02
N ASP A 349 6.26 -16.81 6.54
CA ASP A 349 7.53 -16.75 5.83
C ASP A 349 8.33 -18.02 6.16
N VAL A 350 8.60 -18.83 5.16
CA VAL A 350 9.28 -20.14 5.34
C VAL A 350 10.79 -20.05 5.35
N ASP A 351 11.35 -18.89 5.03
CA ASP A 351 12.80 -18.66 4.95
C ASP A 351 13.18 -17.26 5.44
N TYR A 352 12.82 -16.93 6.67
CA TYR A 352 12.97 -15.60 7.23
C TYR A 352 14.43 -15.19 7.40
N ASP A 353 14.81 -14.05 6.83
CA ASP A 353 16.18 -13.52 6.78
C ASP A 353 16.56 -12.59 7.96
N ASN A 354 15.73 -12.49 8.99
CA ASN A 354 15.82 -11.56 10.13
C ASN A 354 15.72 -10.06 9.76
N ARG A 355 15.24 -9.72 8.57
CA ARG A 355 15.11 -8.32 8.14
C ARG A 355 13.68 -7.94 7.80
N SER A 356 13.06 -8.66 6.89
CA SER A 356 11.72 -8.36 6.44
C SER A 356 10.92 -9.63 6.20
N LEU A 357 9.65 -9.59 6.60
CA LEU A 357 8.73 -10.69 6.36
C LEU A 357 8.40 -10.80 4.87
N MET A 358 8.71 -11.93 4.27
CA MET A 358 8.33 -12.28 2.90
C MET A 358 7.27 -13.39 2.94
N PRO A 359 5.97 -13.05 2.94
CA PRO A 359 4.92 -14.06 3.12
C PRO A 359 4.87 -15.02 1.92
N HIS A 360 5.15 -16.29 2.17
CA HIS A 360 5.01 -17.38 1.19
C HIS A 360 3.61 -17.97 1.21
N GLN A 361 2.97 -17.96 2.38
CA GLN A 361 1.60 -18.44 2.55
C GLN A 361 0.80 -17.43 3.39
N VAL A 362 -0.46 -17.22 3.03
CA VAL A 362 -1.35 -16.29 3.72
C VAL A 362 -2.72 -16.92 3.93
N PHE A 363 -3.27 -16.82 5.13
CA PHE A 363 -4.51 -17.46 5.54
C PHE A 363 -5.48 -16.46 6.18
N PHE A 364 -6.77 -16.70 6.01
CA PHE A 364 -7.86 -15.85 6.49
C PHE A 364 -8.92 -16.66 7.26
N PRO A 365 -8.63 -17.11 8.48
CA PRO A 365 -9.54 -17.99 9.24
C PRO A 365 -10.93 -17.40 9.48
N MET A 366 -11.03 -16.08 9.63
CA MET A 366 -12.32 -15.41 9.85
C MET A 366 -13.14 -15.18 8.56
N ALA A 367 -12.56 -15.35 7.38
CA ALA A 367 -13.22 -14.98 6.13
C ALA A 367 -14.44 -15.88 5.83
N ASP A 368 -14.45 -17.12 6.30
CA ASP A 368 -15.53 -18.07 6.06
C ASP A 368 -16.71 -17.91 7.03
N ALA A 369 -16.50 -17.45 8.26
CA ALA A 369 -17.48 -17.44 9.32
C ALA A 369 -18.84 -16.78 8.95
N LYS A 370 -18.92 -16.00 7.88
CA LYS A 370 -20.14 -15.30 7.41
C LYS A 370 -20.36 -15.38 5.90
N GLY A 371 -19.80 -16.36 5.21
CA GLY A 371 -19.95 -16.51 3.77
C GLY A 371 -19.27 -15.43 2.96
N GLY A 372 -18.15 -14.87 3.45
CA GLY A 372 -17.36 -13.84 2.77
C GLY A 372 -16.87 -14.29 1.39
N TRP A 373 -16.36 -15.50 1.29
CA TRP A 373 -15.91 -16.10 0.03
C TRP A 373 -17.06 -16.38 -0.93
N ASN A 374 -18.22 -16.83 -0.46
CA ASN A 374 -19.41 -17.02 -1.30
C ASN A 374 -19.92 -15.70 -1.87
N ARG A 375 -19.76 -14.61 -1.13
CA ARG A 375 -20.11 -13.26 -1.59
C ARG A 375 -19.12 -12.80 -2.66
N LEU A 376 -17.83 -13.03 -2.43
CA LEU A 376 -16.76 -12.72 -3.38
C LEU A 376 -16.97 -13.47 -4.70
N ARG A 377 -17.19 -14.79 -4.65
CA ARG A 377 -17.46 -15.63 -5.82
C ARG A 377 -18.64 -15.13 -6.64
N LYS A 378 -19.76 -14.77 -6.01
CA LYS A 378 -20.95 -14.23 -6.69
C LYS A 378 -20.66 -12.90 -7.37
N THR A 379 -19.82 -12.07 -6.76
CA THR A 379 -19.53 -10.72 -7.26
C THR A 379 -18.53 -10.76 -8.41
N VAL A 380 -17.53 -11.61 -8.33
CA VAL A 380 -16.46 -11.72 -9.34
C VAL A 380 -16.91 -12.53 -10.56
N ARG A 381 -17.94 -13.38 -10.42
CA ARG A 381 -18.40 -14.34 -11.45
C ARG A 381 -17.26 -15.23 -11.98
N ALA A 382 -16.27 -15.50 -11.14
CA ALA A 382 -15.16 -16.36 -11.47
C ALA A 382 -15.44 -17.78 -10.98
N GLU A 383 -14.98 -18.77 -11.72
CA GLU A 383 -14.84 -20.13 -11.23
C GLU A 383 -13.65 -20.12 -10.25
N LEU A 384 -13.95 -20.20 -8.97
CA LEU A 384 -12.95 -20.34 -7.93
C LEU A 384 -12.90 -21.81 -7.53
N ASP A 385 -11.71 -22.35 -7.42
CA ASP A 385 -11.51 -23.70 -6.89
C ASP A 385 -11.79 -23.67 -5.37
N GLU A 386 -12.92 -24.24 -4.98
CA GLU A 386 -13.38 -24.22 -3.58
C GLU A 386 -12.43 -24.98 -2.66
N ASP A 387 -11.86 -26.09 -3.13
CA ASP A 387 -10.94 -26.92 -2.35
C ASP A 387 -9.63 -26.19 -2.07
N LEU A 388 -9.12 -25.41 -3.03
CA LEU A 388 -7.97 -24.54 -2.84
C LEU A 388 -8.28 -23.38 -1.89
N LEU A 389 -9.49 -22.82 -1.96
CA LEU A 389 -9.90 -21.71 -1.08
C LEU A 389 -10.11 -22.17 0.37
N GLU A 390 -10.61 -23.37 0.58
CA GLU A 390 -10.76 -23.94 1.93
C GLU A 390 -9.41 -24.04 2.66
N GLN A 391 -8.33 -24.32 1.94
CA GLN A 391 -6.98 -24.37 2.51
C GLN A 391 -6.55 -23.04 3.10
N PHE A 392 -7.00 -21.93 2.53
CA PHE A 392 -6.66 -20.58 3.01
C PHE A 392 -7.56 -20.06 4.14
N HIS A 393 -8.54 -20.82 4.59
CA HIS A 393 -9.33 -20.54 5.79
C HIS A 393 -8.76 -21.18 7.05
N GLY A 394 -7.75 -22.04 6.88
CA GLY A 394 -7.18 -22.83 7.95
C GLY A 394 -6.29 -22.04 8.90
N THR A 395 -6.01 -22.68 10.01
CA THR A 395 -4.98 -22.28 10.98
C THR A 395 -3.75 -23.18 10.89
N VAL A 396 -3.69 -24.03 9.89
CA VAL A 396 -2.58 -24.95 9.60
C VAL A 396 -2.01 -24.58 8.24
N SER A 397 -0.69 -24.49 8.14
CA SER A 397 0.01 -24.16 6.89
C SER A 397 -0.07 -25.32 5.89
N LEU A 398 0.15 -25.00 4.62
CA LEU A 398 0.57 -26.02 3.67
C LEU A 398 1.97 -26.52 4.04
N PRO A 399 2.29 -27.79 3.77
CA PRO A 399 3.63 -28.33 4.03
C PRO A 399 4.68 -27.56 3.24
N PHE A 400 5.87 -27.32 3.85
CA PHE A 400 6.95 -26.59 3.23
C PHE A 400 8.32 -27.20 3.56
N GLU A 401 9.30 -26.94 2.71
CA GLU A 401 10.70 -27.27 2.92
C GLU A 401 11.39 -26.18 3.75
N ALA A 402 12.43 -26.59 4.49
CA ALA A 402 13.26 -25.61 5.18
C ALA A 402 14.07 -24.78 4.16
N GLY A 403 13.99 -23.46 4.28
CA GLY A 403 14.78 -22.54 3.49
C GLY A 403 16.24 -22.45 3.95
N GLU A 404 17.02 -21.60 3.29
CA GLU A 404 18.47 -21.44 3.55
C GLU A 404 18.76 -20.88 4.96
N ASN A 405 17.91 -19.98 5.44
CA ASN A 405 18.07 -19.33 6.75
C ASN A 405 17.63 -20.22 7.92
N ARG A 406 16.97 -21.34 7.65
CA ARG A 406 16.44 -22.28 8.64
C ARG A 406 15.66 -21.62 9.77
N ARG A 407 14.93 -20.58 9.44
CA ARG A 407 14.04 -19.84 10.33
C ARG A 407 12.76 -19.52 9.60
N ILE A 408 11.68 -19.54 10.34
CA ILE A 408 10.38 -19.10 9.84
C ILE A 408 9.89 -17.94 10.68
N ALA A 409 9.07 -17.11 10.05
CA ALA A 409 8.33 -16.05 10.75
C ALA A 409 6.84 -16.21 10.51
N VAL A 410 6.06 -16.17 11.59
CA VAL A 410 4.61 -16.23 11.57
C VAL A 410 4.06 -14.90 12.05
N LYS A 411 3.45 -14.15 11.15
CA LYS A 411 2.75 -12.91 11.47
C LYS A 411 1.26 -13.20 11.60
N ILE A 412 0.67 -12.76 12.67
CA ILE A 412 -0.75 -12.94 12.95
C ILE A 412 -1.39 -11.57 13.18
N VAL A 413 -2.56 -11.37 12.57
CA VAL A 413 -3.40 -10.19 12.78
C VAL A 413 -4.68 -10.65 13.46
N ASP A 414 -4.97 -10.08 14.60
CA ASP A 414 -6.18 -10.42 15.36
C ASP A 414 -7.43 -9.69 14.81
N ASP A 415 -8.59 -9.98 15.38
CA ASP A 415 -9.87 -9.37 15.01
C ASP A 415 -9.97 -7.86 15.33
N ARG A 416 -9.00 -7.30 16.03
CA ARG A 416 -8.85 -5.87 16.31
C ARG A 416 -7.92 -5.18 15.30
N GLY A 417 -7.23 -5.95 14.45
CA GLY A 417 -6.21 -5.46 13.52
C GLY A 417 -4.83 -5.29 14.15
N ILE A 418 -4.59 -5.86 15.33
CA ILE A 418 -3.28 -5.81 15.99
C ILE A 418 -2.40 -6.92 15.45
N GLU A 419 -1.18 -6.56 15.09
CA GLU A 419 -0.20 -7.46 14.52
C GLU A 419 0.71 -8.02 15.62
N SER A 420 0.99 -9.32 15.54
CA SER A 420 1.97 -10.01 16.37
C SER A 420 2.83 -10.91 15.48
N LEU A 421 4.12 -10.98 15.77
CA LEU A 421 5.08 -11.77 15.00
C LEU A 421 5.77 -12.77 15.92
N LYS A 422 5.91 -14.00 15.45
CA LYS A 422 6.69 -15.06 16.11
C LYS A 422 7.71 -15.64 15.15
N ILE A 423 8.95 -15.69 15.59
CA ILE A 423 10.06 -16.28 14.84
C ILE A 423 10.42 -17.62 15.48
N MET A 424 10.58 -18.64 14.68
CA MET A 424 10.95 -19.98 15.15
C MET A 424 12.07 -20.57 14.29
N PRO A 425 13.12 -21.17 14.92
CA PRO A 425 14.13 -21.91 14.20
C PRO A 425 13.57 -23.26 13.73
N LEU A 426 14.03 -23.71 12.56
CA LEU A 426 13.78 -25.05 12.04
C LEU A 426 14.91 -25.97 12.52
N GLU A 427 14.82 -26.41 13.76
CA GLU A 427 15.75 -27.36 14.34
C GLU A 427 15.33 -28.78 13.94
N GLY A 428 16.20 -29.49 13.22
CA GLY A 428 15.88 -30.84 12.76
C GLY A 428 17.08 -31.73 12.58
#